data_185fbc1fd01e88abb664a69c8f2333d3
#
_entry.id   185fbc1fd01e88abb664a69c8f2333d3
#
_cell.length_a   1.000
_cell.length_b   1.000
_cell.length_c   1.000
_cell.angle_alpha   90.00
_cell.angle_beta   90.00
_cell.angle_gamma   90.00
#
_symmetry.space_group_name_H-M   'P 1'
#
loop_
_entity.id
_entity.type
_entity.pdbx_description
1 polymer ?
#
loop_
_entity_poly.entity_id
_entity_poly.type
_entity_poly.pdbx_seq_one_letter_code
_entity_poly.pdbx_strand_id
1 'polypeptide(L)'
;MKLGITFLTLALAALAQTPPALKSVIGEITAVDTAAKQIQIKGDDGATYKVALTDRTTLVRIPPGEKDLKKATKIDFSEVTAGDRLLARVPAEESPVALPARTIVIMTKADLAQKHERDRAEWQRRGITGVITTLDPQTKEIGITTRERDPKSVVIEASAAAFRRYAPDSVRFADAKPSSFTDLQVGDTIRALGDKNEDGTRFKAEELVSGAFETIAGTVESVDPAAGEVTLMNLLTKKPVVVKTNQNSLLRRLEPGIAAMLARRLHPEAGANGRPGGPGGGPPPGGGPPGGFRGGFGGPGGPGGGPGGFSRGNFDLQQILERMPALALADLKKGDAVIVSSSKVSYGSPLTAIAFIAGVEPFLAAAPRSGGQVNLGSWNLDVGVPEE
;
A
#
# COMPACT_ATOMS: atom_id res chain seq x y z
N MET A 1 68.70 -58.03 35.22
CA MET A 1 68.50 -56.57 35.01
C MET A 1 67.94 -56.38 33.62
N LYS A 2 66.62 -56.09 33.54
CA LYS A 2 65.96 -55.74 32.28
C LYS A 2 65.36 -54.35 32.47
N LEU A 3 65.95 -53.36 31.78
CA LEU A 3 65.44 -51.97 31.78
C LEU A 3 64.27 -51.89 30.78
N GLY A 4 63.10 -51.53 31.30
CA GLY A 4 61.92 -51.22 30.49
C GLY A 4 61.88 -49.73 30.22
N ILE A 5 61.95 -49.34 28.93
CA ILE A 5 61.79 -47.96 28.46
C ILE A 5 60.32 -47.80 28.17
N THR A 6 59.64 -46.97 28.98
CA THR A 6 58.23 -46.56 28.78
C THR A 6 58.18 -45.37 27.84
N PHE A 7 57.68 -45.54 26.61
CA PHE A 7 57.37 -44.44 25.68
C PHE A 7 56.05 -43.74 26.10
N LEU A 8 56.17 -42.49 26.55
CA LEU A 8 55.05 -41.61 26.78
C LEU A 8 54.62 -40.95 25.51
N THR A 9 53.55 -41.41 24.87
CA THR A 9 52.96 -40.79 23.68
C THR A 9 52.09 -39.64 24.13
N LEU A 10 52.55 -38.40 23.86
CA LEU A 10 51.79 -37.15 24.04
C LEU A 10 50.80 -37.00 22.90
N ALA A 11 49.54 -37.29 23.10
CA ALA A 11 48.45 -37.05 22.16
C ALA A 11 48.10 -35.56 22.13
N LEU A 12 48.49 -34.86 21.06
CA LEU A 12 48.11 -33.47 20.79
C LEU A 12 46.67 -33.47 20.30
N ALA A 13 45.71 -33.18 21.18
CA ALA A 13 44.32 -32.99 20.82
C ALA A 13 44.20 -31.68 20.02
N ALA A 14 44.04 -31.77 18.71
CA ALA A 14 43.69 -30.67 17.87
C ALA A 14 42.23 -30.24 18.20
N LEU A 15 42.08 -29.16 18.91
CA LEU A 15 40.78 -28.51 19.12
C LEU A 15 40.29 -28.05 17.74
N ALA A 16 39.41 -28.82 17.14
CA ALA A 16 38.64 -28.40 15.99
C ALA A 16 37.73 -27.24 16.40
N GLN A 17 38.14 -26.01 16.11
CA GLN A 17 37.30 -24.84 16.32
C GLN A 17 36.14 -24.92 15.35
N THR A 18 34.95 -25.19 15.88
CA THR A 18 33.68 -25.07 15.14
C THR A 18 33.55 -23.63 14.65
N PRO A 19 33.33 -23.38 13.34
CA PRO A 19 33.18 -22.03 12.88
C PRO A 19 32.00 -21.37 13.61
N PRO A 20 32.14 -20.11 14.06
CA PRO A 20 31.09 -19.42 14.78
C PRO A 20 29.79 -19.38 13.95
N ALA A 21 28.69 -19.67 14.59
CA ALA A 21 27.37 -19.52 13.97
C ALA A 21 27.19 -18.08 13.45
N LEU A 22 26.61 -17.93 12.26
CA LEU A 22 26.37 -16.61 11.65
C LEU A 22 24.89 -16.27 11.76
N LYS A 23 24.58 -15.05 12.17
CA LYS A 23 23.24 -14.46 12.07
C LYS A 23 23.21 -13.45 10.93
N SER A 24 22.02 -13.24 10.36
CA SER A 24 21.78 -12.19 9.37
C SER A 24 21.13 -11.01 10.05
N VAL A 25 21.67 -9.82 9.81
CA VAL A 25 21.05 -8.55 10.19
C VAL A 25 20.68 -7.82 8.91
N ILE A 26 19.42 -7.41 8.80
CA ILE A 26 18.87 -6.73 7.63
C ILE A 26 18.31 -5.38 8.11
N GLY A 27 18.57 -4.33 7.33
CA GLY A 27 18.03 -3.01 7.67
C GLY A 27 18.43 -1.95 6.65
N GLU A 28 17.92 -0.74 6.88
CA GLU A 28 18.25 0.45 6.11
C GLU A 28 19.49 1.14 6.68
N ILE A 29 20.39 1.57 5.82
CA ILE A 29 21.58 2.32 6.21
C ILE A 29 21.18 3.73 6.62
N THR A 30 21.46 4.09 7.88
CA THR A 30 21.18 5.42 8.41
C THR A 30 22.39 6.31 8.40
N ALA A 31 23.60 5.74 8.54
CA ALA A 31 24.86 6.48 8.47
C ALA A 31 26.01 5.58 8.02
N VAL A 32 26.99 6.18 7.34
CA VAL A 32 28.23 5.52 6.90
C VAL A 32 29.41 6.32 7.47
N ASP A 33 30.22 5.65 8.28
CA ASP A 33 31.50 6.21 8.79
C ASP A 33 32.65 5.59 8.02
N THR A 34 33.17 6.34 7.06
CA THR A 34 34.28 5.89 6.20
C THR A 34 35.60 5.78 6.94
N ALA A 35 35.81 6.64 7.95
CA ALA A 35 37.05 6.66 8.73
C ALA A 35 37.13 5.46 9.69
N ALA A 36 36.01 5.15 10.36
CA ALA A 36 35.92 4.01 11.25
C ALA A 36 35.60 2.70 10.52
N LYS A 37 35.36 2.72 9.20
CA LYS A 37 34.86 1.57 8.40
C LYS A 37 33.62 0.92 9.04
N GLN A 38 32.65 1.74 9.44
CA GLN A 38 31.41 1.30 10.10
C GLN A 38 30.18 1.80 9.35
N ILE A 39 29.13 0.97 9.37
CA ILE A 39 27.81 1.28 8.83
C ILE A 39 26.82 1.21 9.98
N GLN A 40 26.03 2.24 10.18
CA GLN A 40 24.89 2.20 11.09
C GLN A 40 23.63 1.88 10.29
N ILE A 41 22.87 0.90 10.76
CA ILE A 41 21.62 0.47 10.15
C ILE A 41 20.49 0.49 11.16
N LYS A 42 19.29 0.81 10.68
CA LYS A 42 18.03 0.57 11.37
C LYS A 42 17.50 -0.78 10.89
N GLY A 43 17.53 -1.77 11.76
CA GLY A 43 17.05 -3.11 11.46
C GLY A 43 15.55 -3.17 11.21
N ASP A 44 15.09 -4.22 10.52
CA ASP A 44 13.66 -4.47 10.29
C ASP A 44 12.92 -4.82 11.60
N ASP A 45 13.65 -5.20 12.64
CA ASP A 45 13.16 -5.39 14.01
C ASP A 45 13.04 -4.07 14.80
N GLY A 46 13.36 -2.93 14.17
CA GLY A 46 13.34 -1.61 14.77
C GLY A 46 14.59 -1.25 15.58
N ALA A 47 15.52 -2.19 15.81
CA ALA A 47 16.74 -1.96 16.53
C ALA A 47 17.80 -1.26 15.65
N THR A 48 18.70 -0.52 16.29
CA THR A 48 19.83 0.10 15.60
C THR A 48 21.08 -0.77 15.79
N TYR A 49 21.72 -1.12 14.68
CA TYR A 49 22.95 -1.91 14.67
C TYR A 49 24.11 -1.12 14.09
N LYS A 50 25.31 -1.35 14.63
CA LYS A 50 26.56 -0.90 14.02
C LYS A 50 27.27 -2.10 13.41
N VAL A 51 27.50 -2.06 12.12
CA VAL A 51 28.18 -3.12 11.37
C VAL A 51 29.58 -2.63 11.01
N ALA A 52 30.61 -3.36 11.46
CA ALA A 52 32.00 -3.03 11.16
C ALA A 52 32.51 -3.83 9.97
N LEU A 53 33.24 -3.16 9.08
CA LEU A 53 33.97 -3.78 8.00
C LEU A 53 35.38 -4.13 8.47
N THR A 54 35.79 -5.32 8.16
CA THR A 54 37.16 -5.84 8.41
C THR A 54 37.85 -6.13 7.07
N ASP A 55 39.14 -6.38 7.09
CA ASP A 55 39.89 -6.75 5.87
C ASP A 55 39.43 -8.09 5.25
N ARG A 56 38.62 -8.85 6.00
CA ARG A 56 38.00 -10.10 5.55
C ARG A 56 36.55 -9.94 5.09
N THR A 57 36.01 -8.71 5.17
CA THR A 57 34.62 -8.42 4.77
C THR A 57 34.51 -8.41 3.25
N THR A 58 33.60 -9.21 2.72
CA THR A 58 33.22 -9.15 1.31
C THR A 58 32.01 -8.24 1.16
N LEU A 59 32.18 -7.15 0.43
CA LEU A 59 31.11 -6.19 0.11
C LEU A 59 30.65 -6.40 -1.32
N VAL A 60 29.36 -6.69 -1.49
CA VAL A 60 28.76 -6.96 -2.79
C VAL A 60 27.43 -6.24 -2.96
N ARG A 61 27.14 -5.82 -4.18
CA ARG A 61 25.84 -5.32 -4.62
C ARG A 61 25.09 -6.42 -5.36
N ILE A 62 23.84 -6.58 -5.06
CA ILE A 62 22.96 -7.53 -5.75
C ILE A 62 21.87 -6.79 -6.49
N PRO A 63 21.57 -7.15 -7.76
CA PRO A 63 20.45 -6.58 -8.49
C PRO A 63 19.11 -6.90 -7.80
N PRO A 64 18.11 -6.03 -7.90
CA PRO A 64 16.80 -6.25 -7.32
C PRO A 64 16.13 -7.53 -7.82
N GLY A 65 15.61 -8.34 -6.89
CA GLY A 65 14.93 -9.61 -7.19
C GLY A 65 15.87 -10.80 -7.39
N GLU A 66 17.19 -10.59 -7.51
CA GLU A 66 18.16 -11.68 -7.60
C GLU A 66 18.47 -12.25 -6.21
N LYS A 67 18.43 -13.58 -6.11
CA LYS A 67 18.74 -14.31 -4.86
C LYS A 67 20.08 -15.03 -4.91
N ASP A 68 20.65 -15.18 -6.09
CA ASP A 68 21.92 -15.88 -6.27
C ASP A 68 23.11 -14.92 -6.08
N LEU A 69 23.81 -15.07 -4.96
CA LEU A 69 25.00 -14.27 -4.65
C LEU A 69 26.13 -14.43 -5.67
N LYS A 70 26.11 -15.44 -6.54
CA LYS A 70 27.08 -15.59 -7.62
C LYS A 70 26.95 -14.50 -8.68
N LYS A 71 25.79 -13.88 -8.79
CA LYS A 71 25.51 -12.75 -9.68
C LYS A 71 25.78 -11.39 -9.03
N ALA A 72 26.18 -11.39 -7.76
CA ALA A 72 26.51 -10.17 -7.06
C ALA A 72 27.82 -9.58 -7.56
N THR A 73 27.87 -8.26 -7.70
CA THR A 73 29.06 -7.51 -8.10
C THR A 73 29.77 -6.98 -6.87
N LYS A 74 31.10 -7.13 -6.81
CA LYS A 74 31.90 -6.48 -5.76
C LYS A 74 31.83 -4.97 -5.93
N ILE A 75 31.67 -4.25 -4.83
CA ILE A 75 31.66 -2.79 -4.79
C ILE A 75 32.65 -2.28 -3.75
N ASP A 76 33.04 -1.02 -3.90
CA ASP A 76 33.85 -0.35 -2.92
C ASP A 76 33.00 0.25 -1.79
N PHE A 77 33.59 0.40 -0.61
CA PHE A 77 32.91 0.96 0.54
C PHE A 77 32.45 2.42 0.31
N SER A 78 33.15 3.15 -0.54
CA SER A 78 32.78 4.51 -0.96
C SER A 78 31.48 4.62 -1.74
N GLU A 79 30.99 3.51 -2.31
CA GLU A 79 29.74 3.47 -3.06
C GLU A 79 28.51 3.28 -2.16
N VAL A 80 28.73 2.96 -0.88
CA VAL A 80 27.64 2.73 0.09
C VAL A 80 27.12 4.06 0.62
N THR A 81 25.81 4.24 0.55
CA THR A 81 25.19 5.52 0.97
C THR A 81 24.04 5.30 1.95
N ALA A 82 23.72 6.35 2.71
CA ALA A 82 22.53 6.33 3.57
C ALA A 82 21.25 6.20 2.71
N GLY A 83 20.31 5.37 3.19
CA GLY A 83 19.10 5.01 2.46
C GLY A 83 19.22 3.75 1.61
N ASP A 84 20.44 3.17 1.48
CA ASP A 84 20.62 1.84 0.89
C ASP A 84 20.17 0.77 1.88
N ARG A 85 19.75 -0.38 1.36
CA ARG A 85 19.38 -1.53 2.17
C ARG A 85 20.54 -2.51 2.27
N LEU A 86 20.80 -2.98 3.47
CA LEU A 86 21.94 -3.83 3.78
C LEU A 86 21.48 -5.15 4.39
N LEU A 87 22.08 -6.25 3.95
CA LEU A 87 22.10 -7.53 4.64
C LEU A 87 23.52 -7.85 5.06
N ALA A 88 23.80 -7.89 6.37
CA ALA A 88 25.08 -8.30 6.92
C ALA A 88 25.01 -9.70 7.51
N ARG A 89 25.99 -10.55 7.18
CA ARG A 89 26.24 -11.80 7.90
C ARG A 89 27.29 -11.55 8.97
N VAL A 90 26.88 -11.62 10.21
CA VAL A 90 27.69 -11.34 11.40
C VAL A 90 27.75 -12.55 12.31
N PRO A 91 28.79 -12.70 13.17
CA PRO A 91 28.82 -13.75 14.20
C PRO A 91 27.58 -13.65 15.11
N ALA A 92 27.06 -14.79 15.54
CA ALA A 92 25.89 -14.84 16.40
C ALA A 92 26.17 -14.27 17.81
N GLU A 93 27.43 -14.25 18.22
CA GLU A 93 27.89 -13.64 19.47
C GLU A 93 27.75 -12.11 19.37
N GLU A 94 27.12 -11.51 20.36
CA GLU A 94 26.90 -10.07 20.41
C GLU A 94 28.21 -9.34 20.74
N SER A 95 28.61 -8.41 19.87
CA SER A 95 29.66 -7.45 20.18
C SER A 95 29.02 -6.16 20.71
N PRO A 96 29.43 -5.66 21.89
CA PRO A 96 28.82 -4.48 22.48
C PRO A 96 29.09 -3.17 21.70
N VAL A 97 30.04 -3.17 20.79
CA VAL A 97 30.47 -1.93 20.10
C VAL A 97 30.08 -1.94 18.62
N ALA A 98 30.39 -3.00 17.89
CA ALA A 98 30.02 -3.14 16.47
C ALA A 98 30.11 -4.60 16.06
N LEU A 99 29.24 -5.01 15.14
CA LEU A 99 29.16 -6.38 14.62
C LEU A 99 30.13 -6.54 13.44
N PRO A 100 31.21 -7.33 13.57
CA PRO A 100 32.14 -7.55 12.47
C PRO A 100 31.47 -8.40 11.39
N ALA A 101 31.27 -7.83 10.19
CA ALA A 101 30.61 -8.53 9.11
C ALA A 101 31.59 -9.38 8.29
N ARG A 102 31.18 -10.60 7.95
CA ARG A 102 31.85 -11.44 6.97
C ARG A 102 31.47 -11.09 5.54
N THR A 103 30.18 -10.91 5.33
CA THR A 103 29.61 -10.55 4.03
C THR A 103 28.59 -9.46 4.23
N ILE A 104 28.68 -8.44 3.43
CA ILE A 104 27.70 -7.36 3.35
C ILE A 104 27.15 -7.38 1.93
N VAL A 105 25.85 -7.54 1.83
CA VAL A 105 25.11 -7.44 0.56
C VAL A 105 24.35 -6.12 0.58
N ILE A 106 24.60 -5.29 -0.40
CA ILE A 106 23.95 -3.98 -0.56
C ILE A 106 22.93 -4.07 -1.70
N MET A 107 21.78 -3.50 -1.45
CA MET A 107 20.81 -3.15 -2.48
C MET A 107 20.62 -1.64 -2.42
N THR A 108 21.05 -0.95 -3.46
CA THR A 108 21.03 0.52 -3.44
C THR A 108 19.60 1.06 -3.44
N LYS A 109 19.40 2.25 -2.89
CA LYS A 109 18.12 2.94 -2.95
C LYS A 109 17.59 3.07 -4.37
N ALA A 110 18.49 3.31 -5.35
CA ALA A 110 18.12 3.39 -6.76
C ALA A 110 17.64 2.02 -7.31
N ASP A 111 18.31 0.94 -6.93
CA ASP A 111 17.91 -0.42 -7.32
C ASP A 111 16.55 -0.79 -6.73
N LEU A 112 16.31 -0.44 -5.47
CA LEU A 112 15.03 -0.64 -4.80
C LEU A 112 13.91 0.13 -5.49
N ALA A 113 14.12 1.42 -5.75
CA ALA A 113 13.15 2.24 -6.48
C ALA A 113 12.83 1.67 -7.87
N GLN A 114 13.85 1.20 -8.59
CA GLN A 114 13.66 0.56 -9.90
C GLN A 114 12.88 -0.77 -9.78
N LYS A 115 13.16 -1.55 -8.72
CA LYS A 115 12.39 -2.77 -8.47
C LYS A 115 10.93 -2.45 -8.18
N HIS A 116 10.65 -1.50 -7.29
CA HIS A 116 9.29 -1.10 -6.95
C HIS A 116 8.52 -0.59 -8.18
N GLU A 117 9.18 0.19 -9.04
CA GLU A 117 8.56 0.65 -10.29
C GLU A 117 8.22 -0.50 -11.23
N ARG A 118 9.11 -1.49 -11.38
CA ARG A 118 8.83 -2.69 -12.18
C ARG A 118 7.69 -3.51 -11.58
N ASP A 119 7.75 -3.76 -10.28
CA ASP A 119 6.72 -4.54 -9.56
C ASP A 119 5.36 -3.84 -9.71
N ARG A 120 5.32 -2.50 -9.55
CA ARG A 120 4.12 -1.69 -9.75
C ARG A 120 3.59 -1.82 -11.19
N ALA A 121 4.44 -1.65 -12.19
CA ALA A 121 4.05 -1.79 -13.59
C ALA A 121 3.53 -3.20 -13.90
N GLU A 122 4.13 -4.23 -13.29
CA GLU A 122 3.69 -5.61 -13.44
C GLU A 122 2.32 -5.85 -12.79
N TRP A 123 2.10 -5.38 -11.56
CA TRP A 123 0.81 -5.43 -10.89
C TRP A 123 -0.28 -4.64 -11.61
N GLN A 124 0.04 -3.51 -12.23
CA GLN A 124 -0.90 -2.73 -13.04
C GLN A 124 -1.28 -3.46 -14.34
N ARG A 125 -0.33 -4.12 -14.98
CA ARG A 125 -0.54 -4.82 -16.25
C ARG A 125 -1.17 -6.18 -16.09
N ARG A 126 -0.74 -6.97 -15.10
CA ARG A 126 -1.10 -8.39 -14.91
C ARG A 126 -1.96 -8.62 -13.68
N GLY A 127 -2.15 -7.61 -12.85
CA GLY A 127 -2.90 -7.74 -11.61
C GLY A 127 -4.42 -7.78 -11.84
N ILE A 128 -5.12 -8.46 -10.93
CA ILE A 128 -6.57 -8.41 -10.80
C ILE A 128 -6.94 -8.13 -9.35
N THR A 129 -7.99 -7.34 -9.14
CA THR A 129 -8.51 -7.01 -7.82
C THR A 129 -9.99 -7.32 -7.75
N GLY A 130 -10.44 -7.92 -6.66
CA GLY A 130 -11.84 -8.24 -6.47
C GLY A 130 -12.20 -8.56 -5.03
N VAL A 131 -13.46 -8.92 -4.83
CA VAL A 131 -14.01 -9.42 -3.56
C VAL A 131 -14.28 -10.90 -3.72
N ILE A 132 -13.86 -11.69 -2.75
CA ILE A 132 -14.07 -13.14 -2.75
C ILE A 132 -15.55 -13.43 -2.56
N THR A 133 -16.13 -14.19 -3.48
CA THR A 133 -17.53 -14.62 -3.47
C THR A 133 -17.68 -16.10 -3.16
N THR A 134 -16.74 -16.93 -3.62
CA THR A 134 -16.73 -18.38 -3.39
C THR A 134 -15.31 -18.87 -3.17
N LEU A 135 -15.18 -19.97 -2.43
CA LEU A 135 -13.92 -20.67 -2.17
C LEU A 135 -14.13 -22.16 -2.34
N ASP A 136 -13.31 -22.80 -3.16
CA ASP A 136 -13.25 -24.27 -3.26
C ASP A 136 -11.90 -24.77 -2.70
N PRO A 137 -11.91 -25.39 -1.52
CA PRO A 137 -10.68 -25.89 -0.89
C PRO A 137 -10.06 -27.10 -1.62
N GLN A 138 -10.83 -27.83 -2.42
CA GLN A 138 -10.35 -29.02 -3.11
C GLN A 138 -9.58 -28.67 -4.36
N THR A 139 -10.13 -27.79 -5.19
CA THR A 139 -9.52 -27.34 -6.43
C THR A 139 -8.57 -26.15 -6.22
N LYS A 140 -8.62 -25.49 -5.05
CA LYS A 140 -7.95 -24.21 -4.77
C LYS A 140 -8.41 -23.10 -5.71
N GLU A 141 -9.67 -23.14 -6.10
CA GLU A 141 -10.29 -22.09 -6.89
C GLU A 141 -10.97 -21.04 -6.00
N ILE A 142 -10.84 -19.79 -6.40
CA ILE A 142 -11.37 -18.62 -5.69
C ILE A 142 -12.25 -17.86 -6.68
N GLY A 143 -13.56 -17.86 -6.46
CA GLY A 143 -14.46 -17.00 -7.22
C GLY A 143 -14.42 -15.58 -6.68
N ILE A 144 -14.25 -14.62 -7.56
CA ILE A 144 -14.25 -13.20 -7.21
C ILE A 144 -15.22 -12.41 -8.08
N THR A 145 -15.69 -11.29 -7.55
CA THR A 145 -16.29 -10.21 -8.34
C THR A 145 -15.26 -9.08 -8.43
N THR A 146 -14.88 -8.70 -9.66
CA THR A 146 -13.89 -7.64 -9.89
C THR A 146 -14.43 -6.31 -9.42
N ARG A 147 -13.51 -5.38 -9.07
CA ARG A 147 -13.85 -3.99 -8.67
C ARG A 147 -13.75 -3.00 -9.84
N GLU A 148 -13.77 -3.49 -11.06
CA GLU A 148 -13.82 -2.66 -12.25
C GLU A 148 -15.15 -1.90 -12.35
N ARG A 149 -15.22 -0.88 -13.23
CA ARG A 149 -16.45 -0.11 -13.47
C ARG A 149 -17.62 -0.98 -13.94
N ASP A 150 -17.30 -2.08 -14.61
CA ASP A 150 -18.24 -3.14 -14.99
C ASP A 150 -17.79 -4.43 -14.26
N PRO A 151 -18.38 -4.73 -13.09
CA PRO A 151 -17.98 -5.87 -12.29
C PRO A 151 -18.18 -7.19 -13.02
N LYS A 152 -17.15 -8.03 -13.06
CA LYS A 152 -17.18 -9.35 -13.69
C LYS A 152 -16.90 -10.43 -12.66
N SER A 153 -17.52 -11.57 -12.85
CA SER A 153 -17.18 -12.78 -12.09
C SER A 153 -15.98 -13.45 -12.75
N VAL A 154 -14.91 -13.68 -11.98
CA VAL A 154 -13.68 -14.33 -12.43
C VAL A 154 -13.33 -15.44 -11.45
N VAL A 155 -12.86 -16.57 -11.95
CA VAL A 155 -12.33 -17.66 -11.13
C VAL A 155 -10.80 -17.57 -11.12
N ILE A 156 -10.21 -17.45 -9.93
CA ILE A 156 -8.77 -17.47 -9.73
C ILE A 156 -8.32 -18.90 -9.43
N GLU A 157 -7.41 -19.42 -10.23
CA GLU A 157 -6.72 -20.69 -10.01
C GLU A 157 -5.48 -20.43 -9.15
N ALA A 158 -5.54 -20.85 -7.90
CA ALA A 158 -4.53 -20.52 -6.90
C ALA A 158 -3.70 -21.73 -6.40
N SER A 159 -3.76 -22.87 -7.12
CA SER A 159 -3.09 -24.11 -6.69
C SER A 159 -1.56 -23.99 -6.55
N ALA A 160 -0.93 -23.13 -7.36
CA ALA A 160 0.52 -22.89 -7.37
C ALA A 160 0.88 -21.50 -6.84
N ALA A 161 -0.07 -20.71 -6.39
CA ALA A 161 0.13 -19.34 -5.98
C ALA A 161 0.79 -19.23 -4.60
N ALA A 162 1.61 -18.19 -4.42
CA ALA A 162 2.07 -17.77 -3.11
C ALA A 162 0.98 -16.93 -2.43
N PHE A 163 0.61 -17.29 -1.20
CA PHE A 163 -0.42 -16.61 -0.44
C PHE A 163 0.19 -15.64 0.58
N ARG A 164 -0.36 -14.44 0.63
CA ARG A 164 -0.09 -13.45 1.67
C ARG A 164 -1.39 -12.87 2.22
N ARG A 165 -1.33 -12.35 3.42
CA ARG A 165 -2.42 -11.61 4.05
C ARG A 165 -1.90 -10.28 4.58
N TYR A 166 -2.60 -9.20 4.31
CA TYR A 166 -2.26 -7.89 4.87
C TYR A 166 -2.24 -7.95 6.40
N ALA A 167 -1.26 -7.28 6.99
CA ALA A 167 -1.24 -7.08 8.42
C ALA A 167 -2.47 -6.27 8.86
N PRO A 168 -2.98 -6.49 10.09
CA PRO A 168 -4.18 -5.80 10.56
C PRO A 168 -4.07 -4.27 10.60
N ASP A 169 -2.86 -3.75 10.63
CA ASP A 169 -2.51 -2.34 10.80
C ASP A 169 -1.80 -1.73 9.58
N SER A 170 -1.67 -2.49 8.50
CA SER A 170 -1.01 -2.04 7.27
C SER A 170 -1.68 -2.61 6.03
N VAL A 171 -1.65 -1.82 4.95
CA VAL A 171 -2.03 -2.26 3.59
C VAL A 171 -0.84 -2.30 2.66
N ARG A 172 0.35 -2.10 3.20
CA ARG A 172 1.58 -2.22 2.41
C ARG A 172 1.83 -3.68 2.11
N PHE A 173 2.12 -3.97 0.84
CA PHE A 173 2.43 -5.34 0.42
C PHE A 173 3.67 -5.88 1.13
N ALA A 174 4.64 -5.02 1.44
CA ALA A 174 5.84 -5.38 2.18
C ALA A 174 5.56 -5.92 3.60
N ASP A 175 4.50 -5.40 4.24
CA ASP A 175 4.09 -5.81 5.58
C ASP A 175 3.20 -7.06 5.57
N ALA A 176 2.77 -7.51 4.37
CA ALA A 176 1.92 -8.68 4.22
C ALA A 176 2.67 -9.95 4.64
N LYS A 177 2.04 -10.72 5.52
CA LYS A 177 2.61 -11.94 6.07
C LYS A 177 2.27 -13.15 5.20
N PRO A 178 3.14 -14.17 5.15
CA PRO A 178 2.79 -15.45 4.53
C PRO A 178 1.49 -15.98 5.10
N SER A 179 0.65 -16.53 4.24
CA SER A 179 -0.68 -17.03 4.56
C SER A 179 -0.96 -18.31 3.76
N SER A 180 -2.18 -18.81 3.85
CA SER A 180 -2.61 -20.03 3.18
C SER A 180 -4.02 -19.88 2.61
N PHE A 181 -4.44 -20.82 1.78
CA PHE A 181 -5.80 -20.85 1.24
C PHE A 181 -6.86 -20.89 2.35
N THR A 182 -6.58 -21.56 3.46
CA THR A 182 -7.52 -21.73 4.58
C THR A 182 -7.79 -20.45 5.36
N ASP A 183 -6.92 -19.43 5.20
CA ASP A 183 -7.07 -18.14 5.86
C ASP A 183 -7.98 -17.17 5.07
N LEU A 184 -8.36 -17.56 3.85
CA LEU A 184 -9.26 -16.77 3.01
C LEU A 184 -10.70 -16.88 3.50
N GLN A 185 -11.42 -15.77 3.40
CA GLN A 185 -12.84 -15.71 3.75
C GLN A 185 -13.65 -15.07 2.63
N VAL A 186 -14.89 -15.54 2.44
CA VAL A 186 -15.84 -14.86 1.56
C VAL A 186 -16.09 -13.45 2.08
N GLY A 187 -16.01 -12.48 1.18
CA GLY A 187 -16.07 -11.05 1.50
C GLY A 187 -14.71 -10.39 1.69
N ASP A 188 -13.60 -11.15 1.78
CA ASP A 188 -12.26 -10.56 1.77
C ASP A 188 -11.99 -9.89 0.42
N THR A 189 -11.23 -8.81 0.45
CA THR A 189 -10.62 -8.25 -0.74
C THR A 189 -9.39 -9.05 -1.10
N ILE A 190 -9.23 -9.35 -2.37
CA ILE A 190 -8.08 -10.07 -2.90
C ILE A 190 -7.47 -9.28 -4.06
N ARG A 191 -6.16 -9.26 -4.09
CA ARG A 191 -5.37 -8.86 -5.26
C ARG A 191 -4.53 -10.04 -5.67
N ALA A 192 -4.50 -10.35 -6.95
CA ALA A 192 -3.70 -11.44 -7.48
C ALA A 192 -2.87 -10.96 -8.68
N LEU A 193 -1.64 -11.42 -8.75
CA LEU A 193 -0.74 -11.27 -9.87
C LEU A 193 -0.72 -12.58 -10.65
N GLY A 194 -0.81 -12.50 -11.98
CA GLY A 194 -0.84 -13.69 -12.83
C GLY A 194 -1.33 -13.38 -14.24
N ASP A 195 -1.92 -14.34 -14.89
CA ASP A 195 -2.39 -14.21 -16.26
C ASP A 195 -3.88 -14.56 -16.41
N LYS A 196 -4.60 -13.74 -17.17
CA LYS A 196 -5.98 -14.03 -17.59
C LYS A 196 -5.97 -15.00 -18.76
N ASN A 197 -6.96 -15.88 -18.81
CA ASN A 197 -7.25 -16.65 -20.02
C ASN A 197 -7.82 -15.73 -21.13
N GLU A 198 -7.97 -16.27 -22.34
CA GLU A 198 -8.39 -15.49 -23.53
C GLU A 198 -9.76 -14.82 -23.38
N ASP A 199 -10.71 -15.49 -22.72
CA ASP A 199 -12.07 -14.98 -22.50
C ASP A 199 -12.21 -14.12 -21.22
N GLY A 200 -11.15 -14.02 -20.41
CA GLY A 200 -11.11 -13.23 -19.20
C GLY A 200 -11.94 -13.77 -18.03
N THR A 201 -12.45 -15.01 -18.12
CA THR A 201 -13.28 -15.65 -17.07
C THR A 201 -12.45 -16.37 -16.01
N ARG A 202 -11.22 -16.75 -16.34
CA ARG A 202 -10.29 -17.45 -15.45
C ARG A 202 -8.98 -16.69 -15.34
N PHE A 203 -8.35 -16.82 -14.19
CA PHE A 203 -7.10 -16.14 -13.85
C PHE A 203 -6.15 -17.11 -13.15
N LYS A 204 -5.01 -17.37 -13.74
CA LYS A 204 -3.97 -18.22 -13.14
C LYS A 204 -3.06 -17.37 -12.27
N ALA A 205 -3.20 -17.50 -10.95
CA ALA A 205 -2.43 -16.71 -10.00
C ALA A 205 -1.03 -17.27 -9.74
N GLU A 206 -0.04 -16.40 -9.70
CA GLU A 206 1.33 -16.65 -9.25
C GLU A 206 1.52 -16.22 -7.79
N GLU A 207 0.97 -15.05 -7.46
CA GLU A 207 0.99 -14.49 -6.12
C GLU A 207 -0.33 -13.81 -5.83
N LEU A 208 -0.79 -13.90 -4.58
CA LEU A 208 -1.99 -13.21 -4.15
C LEU A 208 -1.86 -12.71 -2.73
N VAL A 209 -2.51 -11.59 -2.48
CA VAL A 209 -2.64 -11.00 -1.15
C VAL A 209 -4.10 -10.75 -0.84
N SER A 210 -4.52 -11.14 0.33
CA SER A 210 -5.90 -10.97 0.81
C SER A 210 -5.95 -10.10 2.05
N GLY A 211 -7.11 -9.51 2.29
CA GLY A 211 -7.38 -8.78 3.51
C GLY A 211 -8.86 -8.50 3.68
N ALA A 212 -9.30 -8.49 4.92
CA ALA A 212 -10.64 -8.05 5.26
C ALA A 212 -10.60 -6.52 5.47
N PHE A 213 -11.29 -5.77 4.62
CA PHE A 213 -11.36 -4.32 4.71
C PHE A 213 -12.81 -3.87 4.88
N GLU A 214 -12.98 -2.81 5.64
CA GLU A 214 -14.27 -2.19 5.89
C GLU A 214 -14.15 -0.68 5.70
N THR A 215 -15.13 -0.11 5.03
CA THR A 215 -15.24 1.34 4.88
C THR A 215 -16.42 1.84 5.72
N ILE A 216 -16.13 2.76 6.62
CA ILE A 216 -17.10 3.33 7.55
C ILE A 216 -17.27 4.81 7.23
N ALA A 217 -18.52 5.27 7.07
CA ALA A 217 -18.85 6.68 7.14
C ALA A 217 -19.33 7.03 8.54
N GLY A 218 -18.81 8.11 9.07
CA GLY A 218 -19.14 8.55 10.42
C GLY A 218 -19.04 10.05 10.61
N THR A 219 -19.51 10.51 11.76
CA THR A 219 -19.25 11.86 12.27
C THR A 219 -18.35 11.78 13.48
N VAL A 220 -17.41 12.69 13.59
CA VAL A 220 -16.47 12.77 14.71
C VAL A 220 -17.22 13.12 16.00
N GLU A 221 -17.08 12.32 17.03
CA GLU A 221 -17.59 12.59 18.38
C GLU A 221 -16.52 13.15 19.29
N SER A 222 -15.33 12.54 19.27
CA SER A 222 -14.17 12.98 20.04
C SER A 222 -12.87 12.61 19.34
N VAL A 223 -11.81 13.35 19.64
CA VAL A 223 -10.47 13.14 19.12
C VAL A 223 -9.48 13.16 20.26
N ASP A 224 -8.61 12.18 20.33
CA ASP A 224 -7.44 12.14 21.20
C ASP A 224 -6.15 12.10 20.33
N PRO A 225 -5.59 13.28 20.01
CA PRO A 225 -4.39 13.34 19.18
C PRO A 225 -3.16 12.70 19.81
N ALA A 226 -3.10 12.64 21.16
CA ALA A 226 -1.96 12.07 21.86
C ALA A 226 -1.96 10.52 21.78
N ALA A 227 -3.15 9.92 21.88
CA ALA A 227 -3.34 8.49 21.69
C ALA A 227 -3.44 8.07 20.22
N GLY A 228 -3.59 9.02 19.29
CA GLY A 228 -3.86 8.74 17.88
C GLY A 228 -5.26 8.13 17.66
N GLU A 229 -6.23 8.44 18.52
CA GLU A 229 -7.56 7.85 18.50
C GLU A 229 -8.65 8.87 18.12
N VAL A 230 -9.63 8.40 17.34
CA VAL A 230 -10.82 9.17 16.98
C VAL A 230 -12.04 8.31 17.24
N THR A 231 -12.98 8.82 18.04
CA THR A 231 -14.29 8.18 18.21
C THR A 231 -15.25 8.75 17.18
N LEU A 232 -15.86 7.87 16.40
CA LEU A 232 -16.80 8.20 15.34
C LEU A 232 -18.18 7.64 15.68
N MET A 233 -19.24 8.40 15.43
CA MET A 233 -20.59 7.85 15.31
C MET A 233 -20.77 7.27 13.91
N ASN A 234 -20.80 5.95 13.78
CA ASN A 234 -21.02 5.27 12.50
C ASN A 234 -22.43 5.61 11.97
N LEU A 235 -22.51 6.17 10.76
CA LEU A 235 -23.77 6.60 10.16
C LEU A 235 -24.69 5.45 9.81
N LEU A 236 -24.15 4.25 9.58
CA LEU A 236 -24.91 3.05 9.23
C LEU A 236 -25.49 2.38 10.49
N THR A 237 -24.63 2.06 11.44
CA THR A 237 -25.02 1.28 12.64
C THR A 237 -25.53 2.14 13.77
N LYS A 238 -25.34 3.46 13.73
CA LYS A 238 -25.65 4.42 14.80
C LYS A 238 -24.97 4.09 16.12
N LYS A 239 -23.83 3.45 16.06
CA LYS A 239 -23.01 3.09 17.22
C LYS A 239 -21.67 3.81 17.18
N PRO A 240 -21.11 4.16 18.34
CA PRO A 240 -19.78 4.71 18.41
C PRO A 240 -18.74 3.64 18.04
N VAL A 241 -17.72 4.06 17.29
CA VAL A 241 -16.59 3.23 16.86
C VAL A 241 -15.31 3.99 17.13
N VAL A 242 -14.37 3.33 17.80
CA VAL A 242 -13.04 3.89 18.03
C VAL A 242 -12.11 3.49 16.89
N VAL A 243 -11.51 4.49 16.28
CA VAL A 243 -10.55 4.33 15.17
C VAL A 243 -9.18 4.82 15.63
N LYS A 244 -8.20 3.95 15.56
CA LYS A 244 -6.78 4.28 15.79
C LYS A 244 -6.10 4.65 14.49
N THR A 245 -5.21 5.62 14.56
CA THR A 245 -4.33 6.01 13.46
C THR A 245 -2.89 5.69 13.82
N ASN A 246 -2.08 5.37 12.83
CA ASN A 246 -0.65 5.12 12.99
C ASN A 246 0.15 5.87 11.90
N GLN A 247 1.46 5.70 11.89
CA GLN A 247 2.35 6.37 10.92
C GLN A 247 2.07 5.97 9.46
N ASN A 248 1.45 4.80 9.24
CA ASN A 248 1.08 4.30 7.92
C ASN A 248 -0.33 4.72 7.49
N SER A 249 -1.10 5.36 8.38
CA SER A 249 -2.45 5.83 8.08
C SER A 249 -2.41 7.04 7.15
N LEU A 250 -3.13 6.96 6.03
CA LEU A 250 -3.30 8.07 5.10
C LEU A 250 -4.39 9.03 5.61
N LEU A 251 -3.99 10.14 6.25
CA LEU A 251 -4.92 11.15 6.73
C LEU A 251 -4.99 12.30 5.72
N ARG A 252 -6.18 12.58 5.19
CA ARG A 252 -6.42 13.63 4.19
C ARG A 252 -7.69 14.41 4.48
N ARG A 253 -7.71 15.68 4.06
CA ARG A 253 -8.92 16.52 4.07
C ARG A 253 -9.28 16.89 2.64
N LEU A 254 -10.50 16.56 2.25
CA LEU A 254 -11.04 17.01 0.96
C LEU A 254 -11.34 18.51 1.03
N GLU A 255 -10.87 19.24 0.03
CA GLU A 255 -11.28 20.62 -0.16
C GLU A 255 -12.75 20.69 -0.59
N PRO A 256 -13.53 21.67 -0.12
CA PRO A 256 -14.97 21.74 -0.40
C PRO A 256 -15.32 21.68 -1.89
N GLY A 257 -14.50 22.30 -2.74
CA GLY A 257 -14.70 22.28 -4.20
C GLY A 257 -14.54 20.89 -4.80
N ILE A 258 -13.54 20.15 -4.33
CA ILE A 258 -13.27 18.77 -4.78
C ILE A 258 -14.32 17.82 -4.22
N ALA A 259 -14.70 17.98 -2.96
CA ALA A 259 -15.78 17.20 -2.34
C ALA A 259 -17.10 17.35 -3.09
N ALA A 260 -17.47 18.58 -3.47
CA ALA A 260 -18.69 18.87 -4.24
C ALA A 260 -18.60 18.31 -5.68
N MET A 261 -17.44 18.40 -6.32
CA MET A 261 -17.20 17.81 -7.65
C MET A 261 -17.34 16.28 -7.61
N LEU A 262 -16.74 15.64 -6.62
CA LEU A 262 -16.82 14.20 -6.40
C LEU A 262 -18.26 13.76 -6.13
N ALA A 263 -18.98 14.48 -5.26
CA ALA A 263 -20.38 14.23 -4.97
C ALA A 263 -21.26 14.23 -6.22
N ARG A 264 -21.11 15.25 -7.08
CA ARG A 264 -21.86 15.34 -8.36
C ARG A 264 -21.49 14.24 -9.35
N ARG A 265 -20.23 13.82 -9.37
CA ARG A 265 -19.75 12.80 -10.33
C ARG A 265 -20.16 11.40 -9.94
N LEU A 266 -20.11 11.09 -8.65
CA LEU A 266 -20.45 9.77 -8.11
C LEU A 266 -21.97 9.59 -7.91
N HIS A 267 -22.68 10.70 -7.70
CA HIS A 267 -24.14 10.71 -7.51
C HIS A 267 -24.80 11.72 -8.47
N PRO A 268 -24.80 11.47 -9.80
CA PRO A 268 -25.35 12.41 -10.79
C PRO A 268 -26.85 12.69 -10.59
N GLU A 269 -27.56 11.75 -10.02
CA GLU A 269 -29.00 11.85 -9.73
C GLU A 269 -29.33 12.91 -8.65
N ALA A 270 -28.43 13.16 -7.72
CA ALA A 270 -28.64 14.15 -6.66
C ALA A 270 -28.61 15.61 -7.17
N GLY A 271 -27.99 15.83 -8.34
CA GLY A 271 -27.91 17.16 -8.97
C GLY A 271 -29.13 17.52 -9.83
N ALA A 272 -29.96 16.56 -10.19
CA ALA A 272 -31.12 16.79 -11.07
C ALA A 272 -32.33 17.46 -10.37
N ASN A 273 -32.42 17.30 -9.05
CA ASN A 273 -33.56 17.82 -8.27
C ASN A 273 -33.37 19.25 -7.71
N GLY A 274 -32.27 19.92 -8.03
CA GLY A 274 -31.89 21.21 -7.47
C GLY A 274 -32.00 22.43 -8.41
N ARG A 275 -32.70 22.33 -9.53
CA ARG A 275 -33.07 23.54 -10.26
C ARG A 275 -34.34 24.12 -9.67
N PRO A 276 -34.29 25.30 -9.01
CA PRO A 276 -35.49 26.05 -8.74
C PRO A 276 -36.11 26.37 -10.08
N GLY A 277 -37.33 25.88 -10.32
CA GLY A 277 -38.11 26.28 -11.48
C GLY A 277 -38.25 27.79 -11.49
N GLY A 278 -37.53 28.48 -12.37
CA GLY A 278 -37.82 29.86 -12.69
C GLY A 278 -39.21 29.94 -13.32
N PRO A 279 -40.03 30.96 -12.98
CA PRO A 279 -41.39 31.09 -13.49
C PRO A 279 -41.36 31.34 -15.00
N GLY A 280 -42.21 30.63 -15.68
CA GLY A 280 -42.46 30.55 -17.10
C GLY A 280 -42.20 31.81 -17.92
N GLY A 281 -41.36 31.62 -18.92
CA GLY A 281 -41.30 32.44 -20.11
C GLY A 281 -41.70 31.58 -21.29
N GLY A 282 -42.95 31.64 -21.69
CA GLY A 282 -43.43 31.00 -22.90
C GLY A 282 -42.72 31.55 -24.17
N PRO A 283 -42.64 30.76 -25.24
CA PRO A 283 -42.05 31.24 -26.47
C PRO A 283 -42.95 32.26 -27.18
N PRO A 284 -42.40 33.35 -27.73
CA PRO A 284 -43.19 34.24 -28.59
C PRO A 284 -43.43 33.56 -29.95
N PRO A 285 -44.64 33.69 -30.53
CA PRO A 285 -44.91 33.17 -31.86
C PRO A 285 -44.54 34.23 -32.93
N GLY A 286 -43.90 33.77 -33.98
CA GLY A 286 -44.05 34.45 -35.26
C GLY A 286 -42.80 34.95 -35.98
N GLY A 287 -42.60 34.47 -37.17
CA GLY A 287 -42.12 35.22 -38.33
C GLY A 287 -40.78 34.83 -38.89
N GLY A 288 -40.79 34.04 -39.99
CA GLY A 288 -39.81 33.68 -40.91
C GLY A 288 -39.04 34.80 -41.62
N PRO A 289 -38.47 34.71 -42.84
CA PRO A 289 -37.79 33.60 -43.49
C PRO A 289 -36.33 33.94 -43.91
N PRO A 290 -35.70 33.29 -44.94
CA PRO A 290 -34.30 32.91 -44.89
C PRO A 290 -33.37 33.89 -45.60
N GLY A 291 -32.17 34.01 -45.13
CA GLY A 291 -31.14 34.77 -45.81
C GLY A 291 -29.75 34.26 -45.35
N GLY A 292 -29.10 33.55 -46.23
CA GLY A 292 -27.74 33.13 -46.07
C GLY A 292 -26.77 34.30 -46.03
N PHE A 293 -25.68 34.15 -45.30
CA PHE A 293 -24.39 34.71 -45.67
C PHE A 293 -23.26 33.85 -45.09
N ARG A 294 -22.52 33.39 -46.05
CA ARG A 294 -21.19 32.80 -45.95
C ARG A 294 -20.21 33.90 -45.57
N GLY A 295 -19.35 33.65 -44.57
CA GLY A 295 -18.24 34.55 -44.27
C GLY A 295 -17.43 34.03 -43.10
N GLY A 296 -16.33 33.35 -43.44
CA GLY A 296 -15.33 32.98 -42.45
C GLY A 296 -14.51 34.18 -42.06
N PHE A 297 -14.09 34.23 -40.85
CA PHE A 297 -12.88 34.91 -40.40
C PHE A 297 -12.27 34.12 -39.23
N GLY A 298 -11.09 33.59 -39.51
CA GLY A 298 -10.18 33.09 -38.50
C GLY A 298 -9.65 34.25 -37.67
N GLY A 299 -9.72 34.10 -36.35
CA GLY A 299 -9.08 34.97 -35.38
C GLY A 299 -8.04 34.17 -34.59
N PRO A 300 -6.85 34.71 -34.37
CA PRO A 300 -5.73 33.98 -33.79
C PRO A 300 -5.88 33.81 -32.28
N GLY A 301 -5.36 32.65 -31.81
CA GLY A 301 -5.43 32.16 -30.47
C GLY A 301 -4.99 33.13 -29.37
N GLY A 302 -5.78 33.19 -28.33
CA GLY A 302 -5.41 33.72 -27.03
C GLY A 302 -4.80 32.61 -26.15
N PRO A 303 -3.69 32.87 -25.46
CA PRO A 303 -3.12 31.93 -24.52
C PRO A 303 -3.88 32.03 -23.17
N GLY A 304 -4.92 31.23 -23.04
CA GLY A 304 -5.64 31.03 -21.76
C GLY A 304 -5.35 29.64 -21.21
N GLY A 305 -4.12 29.40 -20.78
CA GLY A 305 -3.74 28.22 -20.02
C GLY A 305 -4.25 28.33 -18.61
N GLY A 306 -5.48 27.86 -18.34
CA GLY A 306 -5.92 27.56 -16.98
C GLY A 306 -5.25 26.25 -16.53
N PRO A 307 -4.73 26.16 -15.30
CA PRO A 307 -4.13 24.93 -14.81
C PRO A 307 -5.24 23.90 -14.57
N GLY A 308 -5.17 22.76 -15.25
CA GLY A 308 -5.89 21.55 -14.90
C GLY A 308 -7.10 21.20 -15.71
N GLY A 309 -6.94 20.97 -17.02
CA GLY A 309 -7.88 20.17 -17.79
C GLY A 309 -7.81 18.71 -17.31
N PHE A 310 -8.71 18.33 -16.44
CA PHE A 310 -8.91 16.92 -16.12
C PHE A 310 -9.51 16.22 -17.35
N SER A 311 -8.65 15.56 -18.10
CA SER A 311 -9.03 14.68 -19.20
C SER A 311 -10.10 13.69 -18.75
N ARG A 312 -11.06 13.41 -19.63
CA ARG A 312 -12.14 12.41 -19.42
C ARG A 312 -11.66 10.95 -19.30
N GLY A 313 -10.36 10.71 -19.18
CA GLY A 313 -9.76 9.40 -18.95
C GLY A 313 -9.55 9.14 -17.48
N ASN A 314 -9.79 7.92 -17.06
CA ASN A 314 -9.58 7.29 -15.77
C ASN A 314 -9.49 8.26 -14.56
N PHE A 315 -10.61 8.39 -13.86
CA PHE A 315 -10.66 9.09 -12.60
C PHE A 315 -10.03 8.19 -11.52
N ASP A 316 -8.78 8.48 -11.20
CA ASP A 316 -8.07 7.80 -10.11
C ASP A 316 -8.24 8.60 -8.81
N LEU A 317 -9.13 8.09 -7.95
CA LEU A 317 -9.39 8.67 -6.63
C LEU A 317 -8.12 8.71 -5.78
N GLN A 318 -7.26 7.72 -5.92
CA GLN A 318 -6.01 7.62 -5.18
C GLN A 318 -5.06 8.76 -5.55
N GLN A 319 -4.90 9.04 -6.84
CA GLN A 319 -4.07 10.15 -7.31
C GLN A 319 -4.57 11.52 -6.83
N ILE A 320 -5.89 11.65 -6.65
CA ILE A 320 -6.47 12.86 -6.05
C ILE A 320 -6.14 12.92 -4.57
N LEU A 321 -6.32 11.81 -3.83
CA LEU A 321 -6.04 11.75 -2.40
C LEU A 321 -4.56 12.02 -2.07
N GLU A 322 -3.64 11.55 -2.90
CA GLU A 322 -2.21 11.83 -2.74
C GLU A 322 -1.88 13.32 -2.83
N ARG A 323 -2.60 14.06 -3.69
CA ARG A 323 -2.43 15.51 -3.86
C ARG A 323 -3.15 16.35 -2.82
N MET A 324 -4.03 15.74 -2.02
CA MET A 324 -4.76 16.45 -0.97
C MET A 324 -3.85 16.82 0.20
N PRO A 325 -4.13 17.95 0.87
CA PRO A 325 -3.38 18.32 2.07
C PRO A 325 -3.49 17.24 3.13
N ALA A 326 -2.36 16.98 3.81
CA ALA A 326 -2.35 16.10 4.97
C ALA A 326 -3.25 16.68 6.07
N LEU A 327 -3.96 15.81 6.77
CA LEU A 327 -4.81 16.15 7.89
C LEU A 327 -4.08 15.80 9.18
N ALA A 328 -3.94 16.78 10.08
CA ALA A 328 -3.57 16.49 11.45
C ALA A 328 -4.82 16.15 12.28
N LEU A 329 -4.71 15.17 13.19
CA LEU A 329 -5.84 14.80 14.05
C LEU A 329 -6.36 15.98 14.89
N ALA A 330 -5.45 16.89 15.30
CA ALA A 330 -5.79 18.08 16.04
C ALA A 330 -6.69 19.07 15.27
N ASP A 331 -6.74 18.96 13.95
CA ASP A 331 -7.57 19.83 13.10
C ASP A 331 -9.02 19.30 12.94
N LEU A 332 -9.28 18.08 13.43
CA LEU A 332 -10.63 17.50 13.42
C LEU A 332 -11.49 18.14 14.51
N LYS A 333 -12.75 18.38 14.15
CA LYS A 333 -13.74 18.94 15.07
C LYS A 333 -14.88 17.96 15.26
N LYS A 334 -15.49 18.02 16.43
CA LYS A 334 -16.74 17.29 16.68
C LYS A 334 -17.79 17.69 15.64
N GLY A 335 -18.40 16.70 15.01
CA GLY A 335 -19.39 16.89 13.96
C GLY A 335 -18.81 16.80 12.53
N ASP A 336 -17.48 16.84 12.35
CA ASP A 336 -16.86 16.65 11.04
C ASP A 336 -17.29 15.29 10.46
N ALA A 337 -17.72 15.29 9.20
CA ALA A 337 -18.02 14.06 8.51
C ALA A 337 -16.74 13.43 7.93
N VAL A 338 -16.61 12.13 8.13
CA VAL A 338 -15.42 11.38 7.74
C VAL A 338 -15.78 10.07 7.08
N ILE A 339 -14.92 9.62 6.18
CA ILE A 339 -14.90 8.25 5.66
C ILE A 339 -13.58 7.61 6.07
N VAL A 340 -13.68 6.44 6.68
CA VAL A 340 -12.53 5.68 7.15
C VAL A 340 -12.52 4.32 6.49
N SER A 341 -11.42 3.98 5.83
CA SER A 341 -11.14 2.61 5.43
C SER A 341 -10.24 1.99 6.49
N SER A 342 -10.61 0.83 6.97
CA SER A 342 -9.89 0.09 8.01
C SER A 342 -9.78 -1.38 7.64
N SER A 343 -8.81 -2.08 8.23
CA SER A 343 -8.83 -3.53 8.23
C SER A 343 -9.93 -4.01 9.19
N LYS A 344 -10.67 -5.03 8.76
CA LYS A 344 -11.67 -5.68 9.60
C LYS A 344 -10.96 -6.57 10.62
N VAL A 345 -10.85 -6.10 11.83
CA VAL A 345 -10.40 -6.91 12.98
C VAL A 345 -11.66 -7.41 13.70
N SER A 346 -11.55 -8.53 14.41
CA SER A 346 -12.66 -9.16 15.16
C SER A 346 -13.49 -8.14 15.95
N TYR A 347 -14.80 -8.35 16.01
CA TYR A 347 -15.75 -7.49 16.70
C TYR A 347 -15.26 -7.11 18.11
N GLY A 348 -15.21 -5.80 18.38
CA GLY A 348 -14.86 -5.25 19.72
C GLY A 348 -13.45 -4.69 19.85
N SER A 349 -12.58 -4.85 18.84
CA SER A 349 -11.26 -4.20 18.85
C SER A 349 -11.34 -2.83 18.17
N PRO A 350 -10.54 -1.84 18.60
CA PRO A 350 -10.41 -0.58 17.87
C PRO A 350 -10.00 -0.85 16.42
N LEU A 351 -10.63 -0.15 15.49
CA LEU A 351 -10.30 -0.26 14.07
C LEU A 351 -9.02 0.53 13.80
N THR A 352 -8.10 -0.01 13.04
CA THR A 352 -6.93 0.75 12.59
C THR A 352 -7.24 1.38 11.24
N ALA A 353 -7.18 2.71 11.17
CA ALA A 353 -7.38 3.44 9.93
C ALA A 353 -6.24 3.19 8.95
N ILE A 354 -6.59 2.77 7.76
CA ILE A 354 -5.70 2.72 6.60
C ILE A 354 -5.75 4.06 5.90
N ALA A 355 -6.97 4.53 5.62
CA ALA A 355 -7.22 5.86 5.11
C ALA A 355 -8.33 6.53 5.94
N PHE A 356 -8.11 7.78 6.26
CA PHE A 356 -9.01 8.62 7.02
C PHE A 356 -9.22 9.93 6.25
N ILE A 357 -10.42 10.15 5.75
CA ILE A 357 -10.73 11.27 4.87
C ILE A 357 -11.81 12.12 5.52
N ALA A 358 -11.47 13.35 5.85
CA ALA A 358 -12.40 14.36 6.36
C ALA A 358 -12.86 15.32 5.24
N GLY A 359 -13.88 16.13 5.51
CA GLY A 359 -14.43 17.08 4.54
C GLY A 359 -15.33 16.40 3.50
N VAL A 360 -15.95 15.30 3.88
CA VAL A 360 -16.81 14.49 3.00
C VAL A 360 -18.30 14.82 3.12
N GLU A 361 -18.67 15.88 3.83
CA GLU A 361 -20.06 16.30 4.06
C GLU A 361 -20.86 16.42 2.74
N PRO A 362 -20.35 17.09 1.67
CA PRO A 362 -21.08 17.19 0.41
C PRO A 362 -21.36 15.84 -0.22
N PHE A 363 -20.41 14.89 -0.06
CA PHE A 363 -20.54 13.55 -0.60
C PHE A 363 -21.59 12.75 0.18
N LEU A 364 -21.54 12.75 1.50
CA LEU A 364 -22.50 12.04 2.34
C LEU A 364 -23.92 12.61 2.22
N ALA A 365 -24.05 13.91 1.95
CA ALA A 365 -25.34 14.55 1.69
C ALA A 365 -25.93 14.13 0.33
N ALA A 366 -25.07 13.90 -0.67
CA ALA A 366 -25.47 13.49 -2.02
C ALA A 366 -25.68 11.98 -2.17
N ALA A 367 -25.15 11.17 -1.24
CA ALA A 367 -25.23 9.71 -1.32
C ALA A 367 -26.70 9.23 -1.28
N PRO A 368 -27.09 8.29 -2.16
CA PRO A 368 -28.44 7.72 -2.15
C PRO A 368 -28.75 7.06 -0.80
N ARG A 369 -29.93 7.35 -0.28
CA ARG A 369 -30.44 6.74 0.96
C ARG A 369 -31.37 5.60 0.58
N SER A 370 -30.90 4.40 0.59
CA SER A 370 -31.70 3.20 0.38
C SER A 370 -32.07 2.60 1.74
N GLY A 371 -33.36 2.65 2.11
CA GLY A 371 -33.82 2.10 3.40
C GLY A 371 -33.23 2.77 4.65
N GLY A 372 -32.85 4.06 4.58
CA GLY A 372 -32.22 4.79 5.69
C GLY A 372 -30.71 4.60 5.80
N GLN A 373 -30.10 3.84 4.90
CA GLN A 373 -28.67 3.58 4.84
C GLN A 373 -27.99 4.49 3.82
N VAL A 374 -26.84 5.03 4.16
CA VAL A 374 -25.98 5.77 3.23
C VAL A 374 -25.23 4.75 2.38
N ASN A 375 -25.54 4.67 1.09
CA ASN A 375 -24.81 3.85 0.16
C ASN A 375 -23.56 4.61 -0.29
N LEU A 376 -22.39 4.17 0.13
CA LEU A 376 -21.11 4.78 -0.23
C LEU A 376 -20.69 4.49 -1.67
N GLY A 377 -21.42 3.61 -2.39
CA GLY A 377 -21.13 3.26 -3.79
C GLY A 377 -19.74 2.68 -3.96
N SER A 378 -19.03 3.15 -4.99
CA SER A 378 -17.65 2.75 -5.31
C SER A 378 -16.59 3.41 -4.41
N TRP A 379 -16.97 4.07 -3.30
CA TRP A 379 -16.05 4.56 -2.27
C TRP A 379 -15.44 3.43 -1.41
N ASN A 380 -15.26 2.30 -1.99
CA ASN A 380 -14.21 1.46 -1.50
C ASN A 380 -12.91 2.16 -1.90
N LEU A 381 -12.27 2.81 -0.93
CA LEU A 381 -10.88 3.18 -1.06
C LEU A 381 -10.16 1.88 -1.42
N ASP A 382 -10.01 1.67 -2.72
CA ASP A 382 -8.99 0.75 -3.19
C ASP A 382 -7.72 1.43 -2.71
N VAL A 383 -7.28 1.03 -1.52
CA VAL A 383 -5.99 1.43 -1.00
C VAL A 383 -5.05 0.69 -1.92
N GLY A 384 -4.89 1.25 -3.10
CA GLY A 384 -3.89 0.82 -4.05
C GLY A 384 -2.61 0.74 -3.26
N VAL A 385 -1.76 -0.19 -3.56
CA VAL A 385 -0.49 -0.39 -2.89
C VAL A 385 0.10 0.97 -2.58
N PRO A 386 0.13 1.41 -1.31
CA PRO A 386 0.94 2.54 -0.97
C PRO A 386 2.33 2.21 -1.46
N GLU A 387 2.92 3.13 -2.14
CA GLU A 387 4.32 3.04 -2.50
C GLU A 387 5.11 2.82 -1.23
N GLU A 388 5.96 1.81 -1.20
CA GLU A 388 6.97 1.64 -0.17
C GLU A 388 7.95 2.82 -0.17
#